data_184094db6a66006cb4a456ab52a32e28
#
_entry.id   184094db6a66006cb4a456ab52a32e28
#
_cell.length_a   1.000
_cell.length_b   1.000
_cell.length_c   1.000
_cell.angle_alpha   90.00
_cell.angle_beta   90.00
_cell.angle_gamma   90.00
#
_symmetry.space_group_name_H-M   'P 1'
#
loop_
_entity.id
_entity.type
_entity.pdbx_description
1 polymer ?
#
loop_
_entity_poly.entity_id
_entity_poly.type
_entity_poly.pdbx_seq_one_letter_code
_entity_poly.pdbx_strand_id
1 'polypeptide(L)'
;MNAISDKKIAHLDLSHNAFGPQGVASFEDFLAGASSLKYLDVSNCGLSPVGGQMIAAALSKNDEMRLTEFFGTRSRLEEEGLSALSEVFKKQKSLVKLNVSQNGSKRGLAPLLDAMAECK
;
A
#
# COMPACT_ATOMS: atom_id res chain seq x y z
N MET A 1 13.58 -9.93 -8.11
CA MET A 1 12.37 -10.17 -7.32
C MET A 1 11.75 -11.54 -7.51
N ASN A 2 12.38 -12.38 -8.29
CA ASN A 2 11.81 -13.70 -8.54
C ASN A 2 11.69 -14.54 -7.26
N ALA A 3 12.63 -14.36 -6.35
CA ALA A 3 12.64 -15.16 -5.11
C ALA A 3 11.44 -14.86 -4.22
N ILE A 4 10.83 -13.69 -4.34
CA ILE A 4 9.70 -13.32 -3.51
C ILE A 4 8.39 -13.25 -4.27
N SER A 5 8.37 -13.82 -5.47
CA SER A 5 7.11 -13.92 -6.21
C SER A 5 6.25 -15.07 -5.73
N ASP A 6 6.66 -15.73 -4.65
CA ASP A 6 5.90 -16.82 -4.07
C ASP A 6 4.54 -16.34 -3.58
N LYS A 7 3.50 -16.99 -4.05
CA LYS A 7 2.12 -16.61 -3.72
C LYS A 7 1.74 -16.91 -2.29
N LYS A 8 2.59 -17.61 -1.56
CA LYS A 8 2.30 -17.99 -0.17
C LYS A 8 2.78 -16.95 0.85
N ILE A 9 3.40 -15.87 0.38
CA ILE A 9 3.83 -14.82 1.29
C ILE A 9 2.61 -14.06 1.79
N ALA A 10 2.42 -14.07 3.10
CA ALA A 10 1.28 -13.39 3.72
C ALA A 10 1.68 -12.09 4.41
N HIS A 11 2.94 -11.93 4.74
CA HIS A 11 3.45 -10.81 5.53
C HIS A 11 4.69 -10.25 4.84
N LEU A 12 4.63 -8.98 4.43
CA LEU A 12 5.75 -8.33 3.77
C LEU A 12 6.05 -7.00 4.47
N ASP A 13 7.20 -6.91 5.07
CA ASP A 13 7.66 -5.71 5.75
C ASP A 13 8.88 -5.15 5.02
N LEU A 14 8.69 -4.04 4.34
CA LEU A 14 9.76 -3.34 3.61
C LEU A 14 10.12 -2.02 4.30
N SER A 15 9.65 -1.81 5.50
CA SER A 15 9.84 -0.54 6.20
C SER A 15 11.31 -0.19 6.39
N HIS A 16 11.58 1.11 6.45
CA HIS A 16 12.91 1.67 6.71
C HIS A 16 13.96 1.32 5.65
N ASN A 17 13.51 1.18 4.41
CA ASN A 17 14.40 0.89 3.28
C ASN A 17 14.23 1.95 2.20
N ALA A 18 14.84 3.05 2.29
CA ALA A 18 14.66 4.22 1.44
C ALA A 18 14.81 3.93 -0.07
N PHE A 19 13.96 3.08 -0.62
CA PHE A 19 14.06 2.66 -2.01
C PHE A 19 13.31 3.57 -3.00
N GLY A 20 12.40 4.39 -2.52
CA GLY A 20 11.69 5.34 -3.37
C GLY A 20 10.85 4.72 -4.48
N PRO A 21 10.35 5.53 -5.42
CA PRO A 21 9.55 5.01 -6.53
C PRO A 21 10.30 3.99 -7.38
N GLN A 22 11.60 4.18 -7.55
CA GLN A 22 12.40 3.25 -8.34
C GLN A 22 12.41 1.86 -7.71
N GLY A 23 12.43 1.81 -6.38
CA GLY A 23 12.35 0.53 -5.69
C GLY A 23 11.00 -0.12 -5.83
N VAL A 24 9.92 0.69 -5.84
CA VAL A 24 8.58 0.16 -6.04
C VAL A 24 8.49 -0.58 -7.37
N ALA A 25 9.11 -0.03 -8.41
CA ALA A 25 9.07 -0.67 -9.72
C ALA A 25 9.63 -2.09 -9.69
N SER A 26 10.53 -2.37 -8.74
CA SER A 26 11.13 -3.69 -8.63
C SER A 26 10.17 -4.75 -8.11
N PHE A 27 9.13 -4.35 -7.37
CA PHE A 27 8.21 -5.35 -6.81
C PHE A 27 6.74 -5.14 -7.20
N GLU A 28 6.50 -4.29 -8.20
CA GLU A 28 5.14 -4.06 -8.67
C GLU A 28 4.45 -5.35 -9.13
N ASP A 29 5.18 -6.17 -9.87
CA ASP A 29 4.63 -7.43 -10.38
C ASP A 29 4.29 -8.38 -9.24
N PHE A 30 5.13 -8.39 -8.22
CA PHE A 30 4.84 -9.21 -7.05
C PHE A 30 3.52 -8.78 -6.39
N LEU A 31 3.36 -7.49 -6.17
CA LEU A 31 2.13 -6.99 -5.54
C LEU A 31 0.90 -7.28 -6.40
N ALA A 32 1.04 -7.18 -7.71
CA ALA A 32 -0.09 -7.43 -8.61
C ALA A 32 -0.52 -8.89 -8.62
N GLY A 33 0.36 -9.80 -8.21
CA GLY A 33 0.07 -11.23 -8.24
C GLY A 33 0.01 -11.93 -6.89
N ALA A 34 0.32 -11.24 -5.81
CA ALA A 34 0.42 -11.86 -4.49
C ALA A 34 -0.96 -12.09 -3.87
N SER A 35 -1.57 -13.23 -4.12
CA SER A 35 -2.92 -13.50 -3.66
C SER A 35 -3.03 -13.78 -2.17
N SER A 36 -1.93 -14.19 -1.53
CA SER A 36 -1.94 -14.55 -0.11
C SER A 36 -1.53 -13.41 0.82
N LEU A 37 -1.17 -12.25 0.27
CA LEU A 37 -0.65 -11.16 1.08
C LEU A 37 -1.76 -10.57 1.96
N LYS A 38 -1.48 -10.47 3.26
CA LYS A 38 -2.40 -9.92 4.25
C LYS A 38 -1.85 -8.70 4.95
N TYR A 39 -0.54 -8.59 5.07
CA TYR A 39 0.13 -7.52 5.79
C TYR A 39 1.19 -6.89 4.89
N LEU A 40 1.15 -5.56 4.76
CA LEU A 40 2.15 -4.84 3.97
C LEU A 40 2.57 -3.58 4.72
N ASP A 41 3.87 -3.45 4.96
CA ASP A 41 4.43 -2.29 5.62
C ASP A 41 5.49 -1.64 4.72
N VAL A 42 5.19 -0.43 4.27
CA VAL A 42 6.11 0.36 3.45
C VAL A 42 6.43 1.69 4.13
N SER A 43 6.43 1.69 5.45
CA SER A 43 6.72 2.89 6.24
C SER A 43 8.17 3.33 6.07
N ASN A 44 8.39 4.63 6.03
CA ASN A 44 9.72 5.23 5.95
C ASN A 44 10.53 4.68 4.77
N CYS A 45 9.89 4.57 3.61
CA CYS A 45 10.54 4.06 2.40
C CYS A 45 10.79 5.15 1.35
N GLY A 46 10.47 6.39 1.65
CA GLY A 46 10.69 7.49 0.71
C GLY A 46 9.89 7.36 -0.57
N LEU A 47 8.68 6.84 -0.48
CA LEU A 47 7.87 6.53 -1.65
C LEU A 47 7.51 7.75 -2.49
N SER A 48 7.24 8.89 -1.85
CA SER A 48 6.70 10.07 -2.49
C SER A 48 5.29 9.78 -3.07
N PRO A 49 4.57 10.80 -3.54
CA PRO A 49 3.27 10.55 -4.14
C PRO A 49 3.32 9.58 -5.31
N VAL A 50 4.37 9.65 -6.11
CA VAL A 50 4.52 8.75 -7.27
C VAL A 50 4.62 7.29 -6.82
N GLY A 51 5.46 7.02 -5.81
CA GLY A 51 5.59 5.65 -5.30
C GLY A 51 4.29 5.13 -4.72
N GLY A 52 3.54 5.98 -4.01
CA GLY A 52 2.24 5.62 -3.49
C GLY A 52 1.27 5.27 -4.58
N GLN A 53 1.27 6.03 -5.66
CA GLN A 53 0.40 5.78 -6.80
C GLN A 53 0.78 4.47 -7.50
N MET A 54 2.07 4.17 -7.58
CA MET A 54 2.54 2.93 -8.19
C MET A 54 2.08 1.72 -7.38
N ILE A 55 2.20 1.80 -6.06
CA ILE A 55 1.73 0.72 -5.19
C ILE A 55 0.22 0.54 -5.34
N ALA A 56 -0.52 1.63 -5.35
CA ALA A 56 -1.97 1.57 -5.52
C ALA A 56 -2.34 0.92 -6.83
N ALA A 57 -1.64 1.26 -7.91
CA ALA A 57 -1.91 0.68 -9.22
C ALA A 57 -1.65 -0.83 -9.22
N ALA A 58 -0.56 -1.27 -8.58
CA ALA A 58 -0.25 -2.69 -8.50
C ALA A 58 -1.30 -3.45 -7.69
N LEU A 59 -1.67 -2.91 -6.54
CA LEU A 59 -2.70 -3.53 -5.70
C LEU A 59 -4.05 -3.58 -6.42
N SER A 60 -4.33 -2.56 -7.21
CA SER A 60 -5.58 -2.47 -7.95
C SER A 60 -5.71 -3.58 -9.00
N LYS A 61 -4.60 -4.09 -9.51
CA LYS A 61 -4.59 -5.17 -10.49
C LYS A 61 -4.78 -6.54 -9.86
N ASN A 62 -4.72 -6.61 -8.54
CA ASN A 62 -4.78 -7.90 -7.84
C ASN A 62 -6.19 -8.13 -7.31
N ASP A 63 -6.96 -8.90 -8.03
CA ASP A 63 -8.35 -9.15 -7.67
C ASP A 63 -8.51 -10.17 -6.54
N GLU A 64 -7.49 -10.94 -6.27
CA GLU A 64 -7.57 -12.03 -5.27
C GLU A 64 -7.04 -11.62 -3.90
N MET A 65 -6.20 -10.61 -3.84
CA MET A 65 -5.62 -10.19 -2.57
C MET A 65 -6.70 -9.61 -1.65
N ARG A 66 -6.60 -9.96 -0.38
CA ARG A 66 -7.46 -9.39 0.67
C ARG A 66 -6.57 -8.85 1.77
N LEU A 67 -5.93 -7.72 1.49
CA LEU A 67 -5.03 -7.09 2.43
C LEU A 67 -5.80 -6.66 3.67
N THR A 68 -5.33 -7.05 4.85
CA THR A 68 -5.99 -6.73 6.11
C THR A 68 -5.24 -5.66 6.90
N GLU A 69 -3.95 -5.51 6.71
CA GLU A 69 -3.17 -4.51 7.42
C GLU A 69 -2.21 -3.79 6.47
N PHE A 70 -2.24 -2.48 6.52
CA PHE A 70 -1.35 -1.66 5.71
C PHE A 70 -0.71 -0.57 6.55
N PHE A 71 0.61 -0.44 6.46
CA PHE A 71 1.36 0.60 7.17
C PHE A 71 2.23 1.35 6.18
N GLY A 72 2.03 2.66 6.13
CA GLY A 72 2.80 3.51 5.23
C GLY A 72 3.09 4.85 5.87
N THR A 73 3.61 4.84 7.10
CA THR A 73 3.91 6.08 7.81
C THR A 73 5.21 6.70 7.29
N ARG A 74 5.27 8.03 7.30
CA ARG A 74 6.47 8.79 6.97
C ARG A 74 7.09 8.40 5.63
N SER A 75 6.27 8.16 4.64
CA SER A 75 6.75 7.77 3.30
C SER A 75 6.48 8.84 2.26
N ARG A 76 6.16 10.05 2.68
CA ARG A 76 5.92 11.19 1.80
C ARG A 76 4.83 10.92 0.77
N LEU A 77 3.81 10.22 1.18
CA LEU A 77 2.72 9.88 0.27
C LEU A 77 1.93 11.10 -0.16
N GLU A 78 1.78 12.06 0.74
CA GLU A 78 1.06 13.30 0.49
C GLU A 78 -0.37 13.01 0.00
N GLU A 79 -1.05 14.05 -0.47
CA GLU A 79 -2.45 13.91 -0.83
C GLU A 79 -2.66 12.94 -1.98
N GLU A 80 -1.81 13.04 -3.00
CA GLU A 80 -1.96 12.21 -4.19
C GLU A 80 -1.75 10.74 -3.90
N GLY A 81 -0.73 10.42 -3.12
CA GLY A 81 -0.46 9.02 -2.76
C GLY A 81 -1.55 8.44 -1.88
N LEU A 82 -1.98 9.22 -0.89
CA LEU A 82 -3.04 8.77 0.02
C LEU A 82 -4.37 8.58 -0.72
N SER A 83 -4.68 9.48 -1.64
CA SER A 83 -5.90 9.37 -2.43
C SER A 83 -5.91 8.13 -3.30
N ALA A 84 -4.78 7.84 -3.94
CA ALA A 84 -4.68 6.65 -4.79
C ALA A 84 -4.89 5.38 -3.97
N LEU A 85 -4.28 5.31 -2.78
CA LEU A 85 -4.43 4.15 -1.92
C LEU A 85 -5.85 4.01 -1.39
N SER A 86 -6.50 5.13 -1.10
CA SER A 86 -7.88 5.09 -0.59
C SER A 86 -8.83 4.43 -1.60
N GLU A 87 -8.63 4.70 -2.89
CA GLU A 87 -9.47 4.10 -3.91
C GLU A 87 -9.34 2.58 -3.93
N VAL A 88 -8.12 2.08 -3.75
CA VAL A 88 -7.87 0.64 -3.73
C VAL A 88 -8.53 0.00 -2.51
N PHE A 89 -8.30 0.58 -1.33
CA PHE A 89 -8.83 0.00 -0.09
C PHE A 89 -10.35 0.05 -0.04
N LYS A 90 -10.94 1.11 -0.60
CA LYS A 90 -12.38 1.23 -0.69
C LYS A 90 -12.97 0.12 -1.56
N LYS A 91 -12.27 -0.22 -2.62
CA LYS A 91 -12.71 -1.28 -3.53
C LYS A 91 -12.56 -2.66 -2.92
N GLN A 92 -11.44 -2.91 -2.25
CA GLN A 92 -11.17 -4.24 -1.68
C GLN A 92 -11.98 -4.54 -0.43
N LYS A 93 -12.21 -3.53 0.40
CA LYS A 93 -13.04 -3.65 1.62
C LYS A 93 -12.57 -4.72 2.60
N SER A 94 -11.30 -5.07 2.58
CA SER A 94 -10.76 -6.10 3.46
C SER A 94 -9.88 -5.53 4.58
N LEU A 95 -9.54 -4.25 4.49
CA LEU A 95 -8.58 -3.65 5.41
C LEU A 95 -9.16 -3.49 6.81
N VAL A 96 -8.43 -3.97 7.81
CA VAL A 96 -8.83 -3.89 9.21
C VAL A 96 -7.95 -2.90 9.97
N LYS A 97 -6.68 -2.81 9.61
CA LYS A 97 -5.73 -1.95 10.30
C LYS A 97 -4.98 -1.09 9.30
N LEU A 98 -4.97 0.22 9.53
CA LEU A 98 -4.35 1.18 8.63
C LEU A 98 -3.59 2.23 9.44
N ASN A 99 -2.34 2.46 9.07
CA ASN A 99 -1.58 3.56 9.64
C ASN A 99 -0.79 4.26 8.54
N VAL A 100 -1.19 5.49 8.23
CA VAL A 100 -0.52 6.32 7.22
C VAL A 100 -0.19 7.69 7.80
N SER A 101 0.12 7.74 9.07
CA SER A 101 0.43 9.01 9.74
C SER A 101 1.71 9.63 9.19
N GLN A 102 1.86 10.94 9.40
CA GLN A 102 3.05 11.70 9.05
C GLN A 102 3.40 11.64 7.56
N ASN A 103 2.40 11.79 6.72
CA ASN A 103 2.61 11.79 5.27
C ASN A 103 2.35 13.15 4.62
N GLY A 104 2.27 14.19 5.42
CA GLY A 104 2.25 15.55 4.89
C GLY A 104 0.93 16.04 4.33
N SER A 105 -0.16 15.33 4.56
CA SER A 105 -1.46 15.78 4.07
C SER A 105 -2.56 15.47 5.06
N LYS A 106 -3.30 16.50 5.45
CA LYS A 106 -4.48 16.32 6.30
C LYS A 106 -5.69 15.92 5.48
N ARG A 107 -5.77 16.39 4.24
CA ARG A 107 -6.89 16.09 3.37
C ARG A 107 -6.88 14.64 2.90
N GLY A 108 -5.70 14.14 2.61
CA GLY A 108 -5.56 12.76 2.12
C GLY A 108 -6.01 11.71 3.12
N LEU A 109 -6.01 12.05 4.42
CA LEU A 109 -6.45 11.09 5.43
C LEU A 109 -7.95 10.83 5.38
N ALA A 110 -8.74 11.84 5.03
CA ALA A 110 -10.20 11.69 5.03
C ALA A 110 -10.68 10.58 4.09
N PRO A 111 -10.21 10.51 2.82
CA PRO A 111 -10.62 9.41 1.96
C PRO A 111 -10.21 8.04 2.49
N LEU A 112 -9.05 7.94 3.14
CA LEU A 112 -8.62 6.67 3.70
C LEU A 112 -9.47 6.27 4.90
N LEU A 113 -9.84 7.22 5.75
CA LEU A 113 -10.72 6.94 6.87
C LEU A 113 -12.08 6.48 6.39
N ASP A 114 -12.59 7.11 5.33
CA ASP A 114 -13.85 6.68 4.73
C ASP A 114 -13.77 5.28 4.17
N ALA A 115 -12.64 4.96 3.52
CA ALA A 115 -12.43 3.62 2.98
C ALA A 115 -12.43 2.59 4.10
N MET A 116 -11.79 2.90 5.22
CA MET A 116 -11.76 1.99 6.37
C MET A 116 -13.16 1.77 6.95
N ALA A 117 -13.96 2.82 6.97
CA ALA A 117 -15.32 2.71 7.50
C ALA A 117 -16.18 1.74 6.70
N GLU A 118 -15.82 1.51 5.43
CA GLU A 118 -16.54 0.56 4.57
C GLU A 118 -15.98 -0.85 4.66
N CYS A 119 -14.86 -1.04 5.33
CA CYS A 119 -14.22 -2.34 5.48
C CYS A 119 -14.73 -3.02 6.75
N LYS A 120 -15.78 -3.74 6.62
CA LYS A 120 -16.39 -4.38 7.81
C LYS A 120 -16.56 -5.86 7.65
#